data_09cc47889df1ca5c3cf2b554acac2418
#
_entry.id   09cc47889df1ca5c3cf2b554acac2418
#
_cell.length_a   1.000
_cell.length_b   1.000
_cell.length_c   1.000
_cell.angle_alpha   90.00
_cell.angle_beta   90.00
_cell.angle_gamma   90.00
#
_symmetry.space_group_name_H-M   'P 1'
#
loop_
_entity.id
_entity.type
_entity.pdbx_description
1 polymer ?
#
loop_
_entity_poly.entity_id
_entity_poly.type
_entity_poly.pdbx_seq_one_letter_code
_entity_poly.pdbx_strand_id
1 'polypeptide(L)'
;MQYNQFGRTGLQVSKISLGTGTLSKFYGDLDAATGIKAVHQALRKGINYVDTAPYYGQGRSEEILGQALKDVPRQAYYVATKVGRYELDYENMFDYSAKKTRESVEKSLKLLGVDYLDVVQIHDVEFVEDLSVIWNETLPTLEKLRDEGKLKFIGVSAYPMDVLKKVIAGAPGRFDTVLCYCRNTLIDDSLKEYIPFFEENKLAIICASGHGLGLLTNAGPQPWHPCQDQTKLICREASEYCKQQGVELGKLAMYHFVQLDGPATFLAGMQTEHLVNINLEAFICGLTVNEQNVMEHLKNNVFTKITNSNWEGVEVQRYWEAMKALKK
;
A
#
# COMPACT_ATOMS: atom_id res chain seq x y z
N MET A 1 -19.87 6.01 -3.52
CA MET A 1 -18.56 6.02 -2.81
C MET A 1 -18.69 6.88 -1.56
N GLN A 2 -18.13 6.46 -0.44
CA GLN A 2 -17.99 7.25 0.79
C GLN A 2 -16.64 7.98 0.73
N TYR A 3 -16.59 9.24 1.23
CA TYR A 3 -15.37 10.03 1.33
C TYR A 3 -15.11 10.39 2.79
N ASN A 4 -13.85 10.32 3.20
CA ASN A 4 -13.42 10.60 4.55
C ASN A 4 -12.41 11.76 4.54
N GLN A 5 -12.37 12.51 5.64
CA GLN A 5 -11.32 13.50 5.86
C GLN A 5 -9.96 12.82 5.94
N PHE A 6 -8.98 13.36 5.23
CA PHE A 6 -7.63 12.81 5.16
C PHE A 6 -6.72 13.47 6.21
N GLY A 7 -6.90 13.06 7.46
CA GLY A 7 -6.19 13.63 8.59
C GLY A 7 -6.34 15.16 8.67
N ARG A 8 -5.23 15.85 8.92
CA ARG A 8 -5.17 17.33 8.95
C ARG A 8 -5.00 18.00 7.59
N THR A 9 -4.94 17.23 6.49
CA THR A 9 -4.62 17.78 5.16
C THR A 9 -5.76 18.61 4.53
N GLY A 10 -6.98 18.45 5.01
CA GLY A 10 -8.18 19.05 4.42
C GLY A 10 -8.70 18.33 3.18
N LEU A 11 -8.02 17.31 2.68
CA LEU A 11 -8.46 16.53 1.53
C LEU A 11 -9.63 15.60 1.93
N GLN A 12 -10.53 15.34 0.97
CA GLN A 12 -11.61 14.36 1.09
C GLN A 12 -11.30 13.18 0.18
N VAL A 13 -10.89 12.06 0.75
CA VAL A 13 -10.48 10.88 0.00
C VAL A 13 -11.54 9.78 0.03
N SER A 14 -11.66 9.04 -1.05
CA SER A 14 -12.56 7.88 -1.11
C SER A 14 -12.14 6.82 -0.07
N LYS A 15 -13.11 6.20 0.57
CA LYS A 15 -12.86 5.15 1.58
C LYS A 15 -12.03 3.99 1.02
N ILE A 16 -12.20 3.67 -0.27
CA ILE A 16 -11.33 2.75 -1.02
C ILE A 16 -10.46 3.56 -1.98
N SER A 17 -9.17 3.22 -2.03
CA SER A 17 -8.18 3.85 -2.89
C SER A 17 -7.51 2.83 -3.80
N LEU A 18 -6.98 3.30 -4.92
CA LEU A 18 -6.31 2.48 -5.92
C LEU A 18 -4.80 2.41 -5.67
N GLY A 19 -4.31 1.22 -5.29
CA GLY A 19 -2.88 0.90 -5.28
C GLY A 19 -2.42 0.40 -6.65
N THR A 20 -1.38 1.01 -7.20
CA THR A 20 -0.88 0.69 -8.54
C THR A 20 0.33 -0.23 -8.56
N GLY A 21 0.74 -0.78 -7.43
CA GLY A 21 1.79 -1.81 -7.38
C GLY A 21 1.49 -3.02 -8.28
N THR A 22 0.22 -3.31 -8.51
CA THR A 22 -0.25 -4.36 -9.42
C THR A 22 -0.15 -4.00 -10.90
N LEU A 23 0.13 -2.74 -11.26
CA LEU A 23 0.44 -2.34 -12.64
C LEU A 23 1.90 -2.64 -13.02
N SER A 24 2.72 -3.03 -12.05
CA SER A 24 4.06 -3.57 -12.26
C SER A 24 3.98 -5.06 -12.65
N LYS A 25 5.14 -5.67 -12.93
CA LYS A 25 5.23 -7.12 -13.20
C LYS A 25 5.28 -7.99 -11.93
N PHE A 26 5.22 -7.41 -10.75
CA PHE A 26 5.31 -8.16 -9.48
C PHE A 26 4.19 -9.17 -9.28
N TYR A 27 3.00 -8.88 -9.81
CA TYR A 27 1.80 -9.72 -9.68
C TYR A 27 1.41 -10.42 -10.97
N GLY A 28 2.34 -10.58 -11.90
CA GLY A 28 2.14 -11.21 -13.20
C GLY A 28 2.23 -10.23 -14.36
N ASP A 29 2.18 -10.77 -15.59
CA ASP A 29 2.20 -9.94 -16.78
C ASP A 29 0.84 -9.24 -16.99
N LEU A 30 0.90 -7.93 -17.06
CA LEU A 30 -0.24 -7.07 -17.35
C LEU A 30 0.12 -6.17 -18.53
N ASP A 31 -0.72 -6.13 -19.55
CA ASP A 31 -0.59 -5.12 -20.59
C ASP A 31 -1.04 -3.74 -20.09
N ALA A 32 -0.41 -2.70 -20.60
CA ALA A 32 -0.68 -1.33 -20.16
C ALA A 32 -2.13 -0.89 -20.41
N ALA A 33 -2.74 -1.34 -21.51
CA ALA A 33 -4.11 -0.96 -21.88
C ALA A 33 -5.13 -1.50 -20.85
N THR A 34 -4.95 -2.72 -20.36
CA THR A 34 -5.78 -3.30 -19.29
C THR A 34 -5.63 -2.51 -18.00
N GLY A 35 -4.40 -2.14 -17.61
CA GLY A 35 -4.15 -1.31 -16.43
C GLY A 35 -4.79 0.07 -16.53
N ILE A 36 -4.66 0.74 -17.68
CA ILE A 36 -5.31 2.05 -17.97
C ILE A 36 -6.83 1.96 -17.82
N LYS A 37 -7.47 0.92 -18.38
CA LYS A 37 -8.91 0.71 -18.23
C LYS A 37 -9.31 0.55 -16.77
N ALA A 38 -8.52 -0.19 -15.98
CA ALA A 38 -8.78 -0.35 -14.56
C ALA A 38 -8.70 0.99 -13.79
N VAL A 39 -7.70 1.83 -14.08
CA VAL A 39 -7.57 3.18 -13.49
C VAL A 39 -8.81 4.02 -13.86
N HIS A 40 -9.19 4.07 -15.14
CA HIS A 40 -10.37 4.80 -15.59
C HIS A 40 -11.66 4.28 -14.94
N GLN A 41 -11.82 2.97 -14.79
CA GLN A 41 -12.96 2.37 -14.11
C GLN A 41 -13.00 2.78 -12.63
N ALA A 42 -11.87 2.74 -11.94
CA ALA A 42 -11.77 3.16 -10.54
C ALA A 42 -12.20 4.62 -10.36
N LEU A 43 -11.66 5.53 -11.18
CA LEU A 43 -12.01 6.95 -11.14
C LEU A 43 -13.50 7.18 -11.45
N ARG A 44 -14.06 6.53 -12.48
CA ARG A 44 -15.50 6.62 -12.82
C ARG A 44 -16.41 6.11 -11.70
N LYS A 45 -15.94 5.17 -10.88
CA LYS A 45 -16.65 4.63 -9.72
C LYS A 45 -16.49 5.49 -8.46
N GLY A 46 -15.76 6.62 -8.55
CA GLY A 46 -15.59 7.59 -7.47
C GLY A 46 -14.37 7.34 -6.58
N ILE A 47 -13.47 6.44 -6.94
CA ILE A 47 -12.15 6.38 -6.30
C ILE A 47 -11.39 7.64 -6.74
N ASN A 48 -10.87 8.42 -5.77
CA ASN A 48 -10.17 9.67 -6.05
C ASN A 48 -8.76 9.74 -5.47
N TYR A 49 -8.29 8.70 -4.78
CA TYR A 49 -6.91 8.61 -4.30
C TYR A 49 -6.20 7.44 -4.97
N VAL A 50 -5.06 7.74 -5.61
CA VAL A 50 -4.27 6.77 -6.36
C VAL A 50 -2.83 6.79 -5.84
N ASP A 51 -2.32 5.64 -5.45
CA ASP A 51 -1.00 5.47 -4.87
C ASP A 51 -0.08 4.64 -5.76
N THR A 52 1.11 5.14 -6.02
CA THR A 52 2.16 4.49 -6.81
C THR A 52 3.52 4.57 -6.10
N ALA A 53 4.58 4.11 -6.74
CA ALA A 53 5.97 4.25 -6.29
C ALA A 53 6.97 4.03 -7.44
N PRO A 54 8.16 4.66 -7.38
CA PRO A 54 9.26 4.37 -8.31
C PRO A 54 9.68 2.89 -8.31
N TYR A 55 9.63 2.23 -7.16
CA TYR A 55 9.92 0.81 -7.00
C TYR A 55 8.98 -0.10 -7.80
N TYR A 56 7.74 0.31 -8.06
CA TYR A 56 6.75 -0.53 -8.73
C TYR A 56 7.07 -0.71 -10.23
N GLY A 57 7.88 -1.74 -10.51
CA GLY A 57 8.38 -2.04 -11.84
C GLY A 57 9.38 -1.00 -12.35
N GLN A 58 10.16 -0.39 -11.45
CA GLN A 58 11.21 0.60 -11.75
C GLN A 58 10.72 1.77 -12.59
N GLY A 59 9.54 2.30 -12.21
CA GLY A 59 8.86 3.41 -12.87
C GLY A 59 7.73 3.00 -13.82
N ARG A 60 7.60 1.71 -14.20
CA ARG A 60 6.53 1.23 -15.08
C ARG A 60 5.13 1.58 -14.57
N SER A 61 4.90 1.44 -13.26
CA SER A 61 3.60 1.77 -12.66
C SER A 61 3.28 3.25 -12.79
N GLU A 62 4.27 4.14 -12.57
CA GLU A 62 4.11 5.58 -12.75
C GLU A 62 3.87 5.95 -14.22
N GLU A 63 4.54 5.30 -15.17
CA GLU A 63 4.32 5.52 -16.60
C GLU A 63 2.91 5.13 -17.05
N ILE A 64 2.42 3.95 -16.64
CA ILE A 64 1.06 3.49 -16.96
C ILE A 64 0.02 4.42 -16.33
N LEU A 65 0.24 4.80 -15.07
CA LEU A 65 -0.64 5.72 -14.37
C LEU A 65 -0.65 7.11 -15.05
N GLY A 66 0.51 7.65 -15.45
CA GLY A 66 0.62 8.91 -16.18
C GLY A 66 -0.15 8.88 -17.50
N GLN A 67 -0.05 7.77 -18.25
CA GLN A 67 -0.85 7.57 -19.46
C GLN A 67 -2.37 7.56 -19.17
N ALA A 68 -2.77 6.89 -18.09
CA ALA A 68 -4.18 6.83 -17.68
C ALA A 68 -4.73 8.19 -17.22
N LEU A 69 -3.91 9.03 -16.60
CA LEU A 69 -4.30 10.33 -16.07
C LEU A 69 -4.25 11.47 -17.09
N LYS A 70 -3.64 11.28 -18.26
CA LYS A 70 -3.36 12.31 -19.25
C LYS A 70 -4.58 13.17 -19.61
N ASP A 71 -5.74 12.54 -19.78
CA ASP A 71 -6.97 13.22 -20.19
C ASP A 71 -7.99 13.34 -19.01
N VAL A 72 -7.55 13.06 -17.78
CA VAL A 72 -8.38 13.19 -16.58
C VAL A 72 -8.15 14.56 -15.94
N PRO A 73 -9.21 15.35 -15.67
CA PRO A 73 -9.05 16.64 -15.01
C PRO A 73 -8.29 16.50 -13.67
N ARG A 74 -7.24 17.31 -13.46
CA ARG A 74 -6.35 17.20 -12.29
C ARG A 74 -7.06 17.27 -10.94
N GLN A 75 -8.16 17.99 -10.85
CA GLN A 75 -8.99 18.11 -9.65
C GLN A 75 -9.85 16.87 -9.36
N ALA A 76 -9.92 15.90 -10.27
CA ALA A 76 -10.73 14.71 -10.10
C ALA A 76 -10.03 13.61 -9.25
N TYR A 77 -8.73 13.77 -8.97
CA TYR A 77 -7.96 12.78 -8.25
C TYR A 77 -6.86 13.40 -7.38
N TYR A 78 -6.45 12.66 -6.38
CA TYR A 78 -5.22 12.86 -5.62
C TYR A 78 -4.22 11.77 -6.00
N VAL A 79 -2.98 12.15 -6.27
CA VAL A 79 -1.90 11.23 -6.63
C VAL A 79 -0.82 11.22 -5.55
N ALA A 80 -0.50 10.03 -5.08
CA ALA A 80 0.59 9.79 -4.15
C ALA A 80 1.68 8.93 -4.81
N THR A 81 2.94 9.27 -4.55
CA THR A 81 4.09 8.42 -4.88
C THR A 81 5.06 8.35 -3.69
N LYS A 82 6.22 7.71 -3.88
CA LYS A 82 7.15 7.44 -2.79
C LYS A 82 8.58 7.80 -3.16
N VAL A 83 9.45 7.86 -2.15
CA VAL A 83 10.91 8.01 -2.29
C VAL A 83 11.61 7.04 -1.34
N GLY A 84 12.84 6.66 -1.62
CA GLY A 84 13.66 5.84 -0.73
C GLY A 84 13.88 4.41 -1.21
N ARG A 85 12.91 3.78 -1.90
CA ARG A 85 13.03 2.42 -2.47
C ARG A 85 12.90 2.48 -3.99
N TYR A 86 13.84 1.85 -4.73
CA TYR A 86 13.97 2.04 -6.18
C TYR A 86 14.18 0.75 -6.98
N GLU A 87 15.31 0.06 -6.81
CA GLU A 87 15.74 -1.02 -7.68
C GLU A 87 15.45 -2.41 -7.07
N LEU A 88 15.63 -3.47 -7.87
CA LEU A 88 15.44 -4.85 -7.43
C LEU A 88 16.72 -5.47 -6.85
N ASP A 89 17.87 -5.01 -7.31
CA ASP A 89 19.15 -5.43 -6.75
C ASP A 89 19.37 -4.77 -5.39
N TYR A 90 19.94 -5.52 -4.45
CA TYR A 90 20.07 -5.07 -3.06
C TYR A 90 20.98 -3.85 -2.90
N GLU A 91 22.00 -3.68 -3.75
CA GLU A 91 22.97 -2.57 -3.67
C GLU A 91 22.30 -1.21 -3.95
N ASN A 92 21.41 -1.18 -4.94
CA ASN A 92 20.73 0.05 -5.40
C ASN A 92 19.26 0.13 -4.96
N MET A 93 18.79 -0.83 -4.14
CA MET A 93 17.39 -0.93 -3.73
C MET A 93 16.94 0.29 -2.95
N PHE A 94 17.75 0.75 -2.01
CA PHE A 94 17.41 1.85 -1.11
C PHE A 94 18.42 2.98 -1.14
N ASP A 95 17.91 4.22 -1.27
CA ASP A 95 18.70 5.44 -1.12
C ASP A 95 17.81 6.58 -0.59
N TYR A 96 18.04 6.95 0.66
CA TYR A 96 17.29 7.99 1.36
C TYR A 96 18.02 9.35 1.39
N SER A 97 19.09 9.50 0.62
CA SER A 97 19.87 10.75 0.54
C SER A 97 19.04 11.92 -0.01
N ALA A 98 19.41 13.12 0.39
CA ALA A 98 18.80 14.36 -0.09
C ALA A 98 18.82 14.45 -1.63
N LYS A 99 19.96 14.06 -2.25
CA LYS A 99 20.13 14.07 -3.70
C LYS A 99 19.14 13.13 -4.39
N LYS A 100 19.11 11.86 -3.98
CA LYS A 100 18.25 10.84 -4.59
C LYS A 100 16.77 11.15 -4.38
N THR A 101 16.41 11.67 -3.20
CA THR A 101 15.04 12.10 -2.89
C THR A 101 14.56 13.16 -3.89
N ARG A 102 15.36 14.19 -4.17
CA ARG A 102 15.01 15.24 -5.14
C ARG A 102 14.89 14.69 -6.56
N GLU A 103 15.90 13.95 -7.01
CA GLU A 103 15.91 13.33 -8.35
C GLU A 103 14.69 12.43 -8.56
N SER A 104 14.31 11.66 -7.52
CA SER A 104 13.15 10.77 -7.56
C SER A 104 11.83 11.52 -7.71
N VAL A 105 11.60 12.57 -6.92
CA VAL A 105 10.38 13.40 -7.05
C VAL A 105 10.28 14.02 -8.43
N GLU A 106 11.38 14.56 -8.97
CA GLU A 106 11.40 15.16 -10.30
C GLU A 106 11.14 14.13 -11.42
N LYS A 107 11.69 12.91 -11.26
CA LYS A 107 11.40 11.80 -12.18
C LYS A 107 9.93 11.39 -12.12
N SER A 108 9.37 11.24 -10.92
CA SER A 108 7.96 10.86 -10.72
C SER A 108 7.00 11.89 -11.33
N LEU A 109 7.23 13.20 -11.12
CA LEU A 109 6.45 14.26 -11.77
C LEU A 109 6.43 14.11 -13.29
N LYS A 110 7.60 13.82 -13.88
CA LYS A 110 7.74 13.62 -15.34
C LYS A 110 7.00 12.37 -15.82
N LEU A 111 7.15 11.23 -15.13
CA LEU A 111 6.51 9.97 -15.52
C LEU A 111 4.99 10.04 -15.38
N LEU A 112 4.50 10.68 -14.33
CA LEU A 112 3.07 10.88 -14.07
C LEU A 112 2.46 11.99 -14.93
N GLY A 113 3.27 12.88 -15.51
CA GLY A 113 2.80 13.99 -16.33
C GLY A 113 2.00 15.04 -15.55
N VAL A 114 2.39 15.30 -14.28
CA VAL A 114 1.72 16.24 -13.38
C VAL A 114 2.69 17.31 -12.88
N ASP A 115 2.17 18.52 -12.59
CA ASP A 115 2.96 19.65 -12.10
C ASP A 115 3.28 19.52 -10.60
N TYR A 116 2.43 18.81 -9.84
CA TYR A 116 2.62 18.56 -8.42
C TYR A 116 2.03 17.22 -8.00
N LEU A 117 2.58 16.64 -6.92
CA LEU A 117 2.10 15.46 -6.24
C LEU A 117 1.26 15.88 -5.03
N ASP A 118 0.15 15.18 -4.75
CA ASP A 118 -0.62 15.49 -3.55
C ASP A 118 0.10 14.95 -2.30
N VAL A 119 0.66 13.74 -2.37
CA VAL A 119 1.40 13.13 -1.27
C VAL A 119 2.70 12.52 -1.78
N VAL A 120 3.80 12.71 -1.05
CA VAL A 120 5.03 11.94 -1.23
C VAL A 120 5.35 11.23 0.09
N GLN A 121 5.47 9.90 0.04
CA GLN A 121 5.74 9.06 1.20
C GLN A 121 7.19 8.60 1.19
N ILE A 122 7.83 8.56 2.36
CA ILE A 122 9.13 7.91 2.53
C ILE A 122 8.85 6.41 2.66
N HIS A 123 9.37 5.62 1.73
CA HIS A 123 9.02 4.22 1.51
C HIS A 123 9.87 3.27 2.35
N ASP A 124 9.22 2.36 3.08
CA ASP A 124 9.82 1.21 3.76
C ASP A 124 11.04 1.59 4.63
N VAL A 125 10.81 2.54 5.54
CA VAL A 125 11.88 3.14 6.37
C VAL A 125 12.54 2.15 7.33
N GLU A 126 12.01 0.95 7.49
CA GLU A 126 12.61 -0.16 8.26
C GLU A 126 13.92 -0.69 7.68
N PHE A 127 14.22 -0.37 6.42
CA PHE A 127 15.45 -0.83 5.77
C PHE A 127 16.65 0.09 6.00
N VAL A 128 16.47 1.25 6.62
CA VAL A 128 17.62 2.11 6.99
C VAL A 128 18.35 1.53 8.20
N GLU A 129 19.68 1.65 8.19
CA GLU A 129 20.51 1.29 9.33
C GLU A 129 20.34 2.30 10.48
N ASP A 130 20.25 3.59 10.14
CA ASP A 130 20.06 4.70 11.07
C ASP A 130 18.94 5.63 10.57
N LEU A 131 17.89 5.75 11.35
CA LEU A 131 16.75 6.63 11.05
C LEU A 131 17.12 8.11 10.97
N SER A 132 18.31 8.51 11.42
CA SER A 132 18.77 9.91 11.33
C SER A 132 18.83 10.42 9.90
N VAL A 133 19.08 9.57 8.89
CA VAL A 133 19.05 9.95 7.46
C VAL A 133 17.66 10.43 7.05
N ILE A 134 16.61 9.79 7.58
CA ILE A 134 15.22 10.18 7.29
C ILE A 134 14.96 11.61 7.82
N TRP A 135 15.36 11.89 9.06
CA TRP A 135 15.09 13.17 9.70
C TRP A 135 15.98 14.31 9.22
N ASN A 136 17.23 14.01 8.82
CA ASN A 136 18.24 15.02 8.50
C ASN A 136 18.45 15.23 7.00
N GLU A 137 18.07 14.28 6.15
CA GLU A 137 18.22 14.39 4.70
C GLU A 137 16.90 14.29 3.93
N THR A 138 16.21 13.15 4.03
CA THR A 138 15.02 12.87 3.22
C THR A 138 13.88 13.86 3.53
N LEU A 139 13.51 13.97 4.80
CA LEU A 139 12.39 14.80 5.24
C LEU A 139 12.62 16.29 4.98
N PRO A 140 13.80 16.91 5.31
CA PRO A 140 14.08 18.29 4.95
C PRO A 140 14.08 18.55 3.45
N THR A 141 14.45 17.55 2.64
CA THR A 141 14.42 17.68 1.17
C THR A 141 12.98 17.69 0.66
N LEU A 142 12.11 16.83 1.20
CA LEU A 142 10.69 16.86 0.87
C LEU A 142 10.02 18.17 1.31
N GLU A 143 10.39 18.71 2.46
CA GLU A 143 9.89 20.00 2.93
C GLU A 143 10.28 21.14 1.95
N LYS A 144 11.53 21.19 1.47
CA LYS A 144 11.95 22.13 0.43
C LYS A 144 11.17 21.94 -0.87
N LEU A 145 10.95 20.70 -1.30
CA LEU A 145 10.17 20.41 -2.50
C LEU A 145 8.70 20.81 -2.34
N ARG A 146 8.15 20.73 -1.12
CA ARG A 146 6.83 21.24 -0.78
C ARG A 146 6.79 22.77 -0.91
N ASP A 147 7.78 23.46 -0.38
CA ASP A 147 7.88 24.92 -0.48
C ASP A 147 8.08 25.40 -1.94
N GLU A 148 8.71 24.56 -2.78
CA GLU A 148 8.82 24.75 -4.24
C GLU A 148 7.50 24.44 -4.99
N GLY A 149 6.46 23.97 -4.31
CA GLY A 149 5.16 23.62 -4.90
C GLY A 149 5.12 22.28 -5.66
N LYS A 150 6.17 21.44 -5.55
CA LYS A 150 6.25 20.13 -6.24
C LYS A 150 5.47 19.02 -5.56
N LEU A 151 5.15 19.19 -4.28
CA LEU A 151 4.27 18.30 -3.51
C LEU A 151 3.48 19.10 -2.48
N LYS A 152 2.39 18.51 -1.95
CA LYS A 152 1.58 19.17 -0.92
C LYS A 152 1.79 18.58 0.47
N PHE A 153 1.78 17.25 0.60
CA PHE A 153 1.81 16.55 1.89
C PHE A 153 2.91 15.50 1.91
N ILE A 154 3.46 15.28 3.09
CA ILE A 154 4.56 14.33 3.33
C ILE A 154 4.05 13.18 4.18
N GLY A 155 4.35 11.96 3.75
CA GLY A 155 4.01 10.74 4.46
C GLY A 155 5.21 9.86 4.75
N VAL A 156 4.94 8.79 5.50
CA VAL A 156 5.90 7.71 5.77
C VAL A 156 5.20 6.37 5.66
N SER A 157 5.92 5.35 5.17
CA SER A 157 5.43 3.98 5.12
C SER A 157 6.45 2.98 5.66
N ALA A 158 5.94 1.96 6.34
CA ALA A 158 6.70 0.79 6.77
C ALA A 158 5.76 -0.39 7.02
N TYR A 159 6.33 -1.60 7.08
CA TYR A 159 5.63 -2.79 7.50
C TYR A 159 5.60 -2.95 9.03
N PRO A 160 6.74 -2.77 9.77
CA PRO A 160 6.75 -2.83 11.22
C PRO A 160 6.14 -1.57 11.84
N MET A 161 5.10 -1.75 12.63
CA MET A 161 4.34 -0.65 13.24
C MET A 161 5.19 0.17 14.24
N ASP A 162 6.07 -0.48 15.01
CA ASP A 162 6.98 0.19 15.94
C ASP A 162 7.98 1.10 15.24
N VAL A 163 8.40 0.77 14.02
CA VAL A 163 9.28 1.62 13.22
C VAL A 163 8.54 2.89 12.80
N LEU A 164 7.28 2.78 12.35
CA LEU A 164 6.44 3.94 12.04
C LEU A 164 6.31 4.85 13.27
N LYS A 165 6.02 4.27 14.44
CA LYS A 165 5.93 5.02 15.70
C LYS A 165 7.22 5.76 16.03
N LYS A 166 8.38 5.10 15.90
CA LYS A 166 9.71 5.72 16.13
C LYS A 166 9.98 6.88 15.17
N VAL A 167 9.75 6.68 13.87
CA VAL A 167 10.01 7.72 12.86
C VAL A 167 9.14 8.94 13.08
N ILE A 168 7.86 8.75 13.36
CA ILE A 168 6.91 9.83 13.61
C ILE A 168 7.28 10.57 14.91
N ALA A 169 7.57 9.85 15.99
CA ALA A 169 7.95 10.44 17.28
C ALA A 169 9.29 11.23 17.19
N GLY A 170 10.21 10.82 16.31
CA GLY A 170 11.47 11.52 16.07
C GLY A 170 11.35 12.82 15.27
N ALA A 171 10.19 13.07 14.63
CA ALA A 171 9.92 14.28 13.84
C ALA A 171 8.47 14.76 14.06
N PRO A 172 8.10 15.19 15.29
CA PRO A 172 6.72 15.53 15.63
C PRO A 172 6.16 16.62 14.73
N GLY A 173 4.95 16.39 14.21
CA GLY A 173 4.22 17.35 13.40
C GLY A 173 4.75 17.55 11.97
N ARG A 174 5.78 16.82 11.52
CA ARG A 174 6.37 16.96 10.18
C ARG A 174 5.77 16.00 9.14
N PHE A 175 5.08 14.95 9.56
CA PHE A 175 4.35 14.04 8.68
C PHE A 175 2.86 14.37 8.66
N ASP A 176 2.22 14.23 7.50
CA ASP A 176 0.79 14.43 7.29
C ASP A 176 0.05 13.10 7.13
N THR A 177 0.72 12.06 6.63
CA THR A 177 0.15 10.73 6.40
C THR A 177 1.05 9.62 6.91
N VAL A 178 0.45 8.50 7.29
CA VAL A 178 1.13 7.25 7.60
C VAL A 178 0.50 6.11 6.81
N LEU A 179 1.32 5.29 6.16
CA LEU A 179 0.88 4.10 5.45
C LEU A 179 1.46 2.86 6.11
N CYS A 180 0.59 1.94 6.51
CA CYS A 180 0.95 0.58 6.88
C CYS A 180 0.29 -0.41 5.92
N TYR A 181 0.91 -1.55 5.69
CA TYR A 181 0.37 -2.57 4.80
C TYR A 181 0.34 -3.94 5.47
N CYS A 182 -0.68 -4.74 5.12
CA CYS A 182 -0.91 -6.08 5.67
C CYS A 182 -1.08 -6.16 7.20
N ARG A 183 -1.43 -5.06 7.87
CA ARG A 183 -1.61 -4.97 9.34
C ARG A 183 -3.08 -4.85 9.77
N ASN A 184 -3.99 -5.02 8.81
CA ASN A 184 -5.43 -5.21 8.99
C ASN A 184 -5.93 -6.15 7.90
N THR A 185 -5.93 -7.44 8.15
CA THR A 185 -6.30 -8.51 7.23
C THR A 185 -7.15 -9.55 7.98
N LEU A 186 -7.63 -10.61 7.29
CA LEU A 186 -8.32 -11.73 7.97
C LEU A 186 -7.45 -12.48 8.98
N ILE A 187 -6.13 -12.29 8.97
CA ILE A 187 -5.17 -13.02 9.80
C ILE A 187 -4.29 -12.12 10.70
N ASP A 188 -4.29 -10.82 10.49
CA ASP A 188 -3.52 -9.85 11.27
C ASP A 188 -4.35 -8.58 11.47
N ASP A 189 -4.53 -8.12 12.69
CA ASP A 189 -5.29 -6.91 13.03
C ASP A 189 -4.48 -5.93 13.91
N SER A 190 -3.17 -6.06 13.90
CA SER A 190 -2.25 -5.31 14.76
C SER A 190 -2.29 -3.78 14.55
N LEU A 191 -2.78 -3.28 13.40
CA LEU A 191 -2.98 -1.86 13.19
C LEU A 191 -3.85 -1.21 14.28
N LYS A 192 -4.83 -1.93 14.83
CA LYS A 192 -5.77 -1.41 15.84
C LYS A 192 -5.08 -0.78 17.05
N GLU A 193 -3.97 -1.38 17.49
CA GLU A 193 -3.21 -0.92 18.65
C GLU A 193 -2.51 0.42 18.41
N TYR A 194 -2.24 0.77 17.13
CA TYR A 194 -1.48 1.96 16.76
C TYR A 194 -2.37 3.14 16.29
N ILE A 195 -3.64 2.88 16.00
CA ILE A 195 -4.59 3.92 15.57
C ILE A 195 -4.61 5.11 16.53
N PRO A 196 -4.74 4.93 17.87
CA PRO A 196 -4.78 6.07 18.80
C PRO A 196 -3.53 6.96 18.69
N PHE A 197 -2.34 6.36 18.54
CA PHE A 197 -1.09 7.12 18.37
C PHE A 197 -1.09 7.94 17.07
N PHE A 198 -1.57 7.38 15.96
CA PHE A 198 -1.63 8.10 14.70
C PHE A 198 -2.66 9.22 14.71
N GLU A 199 -3.82 9.00 15.34
CA GLU A 199 -4.86 10.01 15.51
C GLU A 199 -4.40 11.17 16.42
N GLU A 200 -3.71 10.87 17.52
CA GLU A 200 -3.11 11.86 18.41
C GLU A 200 -2.11 12.77 17.67
N ASN A 201 -1.36 12.20 16.72
CA ASN A 201 -0.46 12.94 15.84
C ASN A 201 -1.17 13.57 14.62
N LYS A 202 -2.51 13.49 14.53
CA LYS A 202 -3.36 14.05 13.45
C LYS A 202 -2.98 13.57 12.05
N LEU A 203 -2.47 12.35 11.93
CA LEU A 203 -2.06 11.75 10.66
C LEU A 203 -3.27 11.17 9.91
N ALA A 204 -3.24 11.27 8.59
CA ALA A 204 -4.11 10.46 7.75
C ALA A 204 -3.57 9.03 7.71
N ILE A 205 -4.36 8.07 8.21
CA ILE A 205 -3.99 6.65 8.20
C ILE A 205 -4.39 6.04 6.86
N ILE A 206 -3.41 5.53 6.12
CA ILE A 206 -3.60 4.77 4.89
C ILE A 206 -3.37 3.31 5.23
N CYS A 207 -4.44 2.52 5.28
CA CYS A 207 -4.36 1.09 5.51
C CYS A 207 -4.27 0.39 4.15
N ALA A 208 -3.19 -0.38 3.89
CA ALA A 208 -2.94 -0.97 2.59
C ALA A 208 -2.90 -2.51 2.63
N SER A 209 -3.16 -3.11 1.46
CA SER A 209 -2.92 -4.54 1.21
C SER A 209 -3.74 -5.50 2.07
N GLY A 210 -5.05 -5.28 2.21
CA GLY A 210 -5.98 -6.16 2.93
C GLY A 210 -6.03 -7.61 2.42
N HIS A 211 -5.59 -7.85 1.18
CA HIS A 211 -5.43 -9.19 0.61
C HIS A 211 -4.10 -9.87 1.01
N GLY A 212 -3.29 -9.27 1.90
CA GLY A 212 -2.01 -9.84 2.33
C GLY A 212 -1.06 -10.09 1.16
N LEU A 213 -0.90 -9.13 0.23
CA LEU A 213 -0.07 -9.27 -0.99
C LEU A 213 -0.44 -10.51 -1.84
N GLY A 214 -1.72 -10.86 -1.90
CA GLY A 214 -2.24 -12.00 -2.62
C GLY A 214 -2.45 -13.26 -1.78
N LEU A 215 -1.95 -13.32 -0.56
CA LEU A 215 -2.06 -14.47 0.34
C LEU A 215 -3.53 -14.86 0.61
N LEU A 216 -4.41 -13.88 0.72
CA LEU A 216 -5.83 -14.03 1.02
C LEU A 216 -6.70 -13.85 -0.25
N THR A 217 -6.35 -14.56 -1.32
CA THR A 217 -7.10 -14.62 -2.58
C THR A 217 -7.18 -16.06 -3.08
N ASN A 218 -8.15 -16.34 -3.97
CA ASN A 218 -8.26 -17.67 -4.58
C ASN A 218 -7.08 -17.99 -5.52
N ALA A 219 -6.36 -16.99 -6.01
CA ALA A 219 -5.15 -17.17 -6.81
C ALA A 219 -3.92 -17.53 -5.95
N GLY A 220 -3.93 -17.13 -4.69
CA GLY A 220 -2.79 -17.28 -3.79
C GLY A 220 -1.65 -16.27 -4.03
N PRO A 221 -0.61 -16.30 -3.19
CA PRO A 221 0.50 -15.36 -3.25
C PRO A 221 1.49 -15.72 -4.36
N GLN A 222 2.25 -14.72 -4.79
CA GLN A 222 3.38 -14.91 -5.70
C GLN A 222 4.55 -15.64 -5.00
N PRO A 223 5.46 -16.28 -5.75
CA PRO A 223 6.61 -17.03 -5.18
C PRO A 223 7.52 -16.21 -4.26
N TRP A 224 7.64 -14.90 -4.50
CA TRP A 224 8.47 -14.00 -3.69
C TRP A 224 7.88 -13.64 -2.32
N HIS A 225 6.62 -14.00 -2.05
CA HIS A 225 5.91 -13.60 -0.83
C HIS A 225 6.67 -14.05 0.44
N PRO A 226 6.99 -13.12 1.38
CA PRO A 226 7.89 -13.39 2.51
C PRO A 226 7.29 -14.21 3.65
N CYS A 227 5.97 -14.42 3.65
CA CYS A 227 5.28 -15.17 4.70
C CYS A 227 5.80 -16.60 4.83
N GLN A 228 5.75 -17.16 6.04
CA GLN A 228 6.16 -18.53 6.34
C GLN A 228 5.31 -19.57 5.59
N ASP A 229 5.92 -20.69 5.24
CA ASP A 229 5.27 -21.74 4.46
C ASP A 229 4.05 -22.35 5.17
N GLN A 230 4.09 -22.48 6.50
CA GLN A 230 2.93 -22.95 7.29
C GLN A 230 1.72 -22.03 7.10
N THR A 231 1.91 -20.72 7.20
CA THR A 231 0.83 -19.75 7.00
C THR A 231 0.33 -19.74 5.56
N LYS A 232 1.23 -19.90 4.56
CA LYS A 232 0.85 -20.08 3.15
C LYS A 232 -0.02 -21.32 2.93
N LEU A 233 0.30 -22.44 3.60
CA LEU A 233 -0.48 -23.67 3.52
C LEU A 233 -1.88 -23.50 4.09
N ILE A 234 -2.02 -22.86 5.25
CA ILE A 234 -3.31 -22.56 5.87
C ILE A 234 -4.15 -21.62 4.99
N CYS A 235 -3.54 -20.58 4.42
CA CYS A 235 -4.24 -19.69 3.49
C CYS A 235 -4.66 -20.41 2.19
N ARG A 236 -3.88 -21.40 1.74
CA ARG A 236 -4.29 -22.28 0.61
C ARG A 236 -5.48 -23.13 0.99
N GLU A 237 -5.50 -23.74 2.18
CA GLU A 237 -6.67 -24.47 2.71
C GLU A 237 -7.92 -23.57 2.69
N ALA A 238 -7.79 -22.32 3.15
CA ALA A 238 -8.87 -21.35 3.12
C ALA A 238 -9.36 -21.05 1.69
N SER A 239 -8.43 -20.87 0.75
CA SER A 239 -8.75 -20.64 -0.67
C SER A 239 -9.48 -21.85 -1.29
N GLU A 240 -9.02 -23.06 -1.02
CA GLU A 240 -9.67 -24.31 -1.52
C GLU A 240 -11.07 -24.46 -0.95
N TYR A 241 -11.26 -24.20 0.34
CA TYR A 241 -12.58 -24.20 0.95
C TYR A 241 -13.50 -23.17 0.30
N CYS A 242 -13.04 -21.94 0.12
CA CYS A 242 -13.80 -20.90 -0.58
C CYS A 242 -14.23 -21.33 -1.98
N LYS A 243 -13.31 -21.90 -2.77
CA LYS A 243 -13.62 -22.43 -4.12
C LYS A 243 -14.71 -23.50 -4.10
N GLN A 244 -14.67 -24.44 -3.15
CA GLN A 244 -15.67 -25.48 -2.98
C GLN A 244 -17.05 -24.90 -2.65
N GLN A 245 -17.11 -23.76 -1.95
CA GLN A 245 -18.35 -23.06 -1.60
C GLN A 245 -18.79 -22.03 -2.67
N GLY A 246 -18.05 -21.88 -3.79
CA GLY A 246 -18.32 -20.89 -4.83
C GLY A 246 -18.08 -19.45 -4.37
N VAL A 247 -17.14 -19.23 -3.44
CA VAL A 247 -16.84 -17.93 -2.85
C VAL A 247 -15.42 -17.47 -3.24
N GLU A 248 -15.23 -16.18 -3.44
CA GLU A 248 -13.92 -15.57 -3.65
C GLU A 248 -13.32 -15.10 -2.31
N LEU A 249 -12.20 -15.71 -1.88
CA LEU A 249 -11.52 -15.35 -0.64
C LEU A 249 -11.12 -13.89 -0.60
N GLY A 250 -10.70 -13.32 -1.74
CA GLY A 250 -10.35 -11.91 -1.86
C GLY A 250 -11.52 -10.98 -1.57
N LYS A 251 -12.77 -11.38 -1.91
CA LYS A 251 -13.97 -10.62 -1.55
C LYS A 251 -14.20 -10.59 -0.03
N LEU A 252 -13.99 -11.73 0.64
CA LEU A 252 -14.08 -11.83 2.11
C LEU A 252 -12.98 -10.97 2.77
N ALA A 253 -11.75 -11.05 2.26
CA ALA A 253 -10.64 -10.25 2.74
C ALA A 253 -10.91 -8.75 2.58
N MET A 254 -11.41 -8.32 1.41
CA MET A 254 -11.75 -6.91 1.16
C MET A 254 -12.88 -6.42 2.06
N TYR A 255 -13.93 -7.23 2.24
CA TYR A 255 -15.02 -6.90 3.16
C TYR A 255 -14.51 -6.67 4.58
N HIS A 256 -13.70 -7.61 5.11
CA HIS A 256 -13.11 -7.47 6.44
C HIS A 256 -12.22 -6.21 6.54
N PHE A 257 -11.38 -6.00 5.54
CA PHE A 257 -10.40 -4.92 5.47
C PHE A 257 -11.02 -3.54 5.67
N VAL A 258 -12.15 -3.27 5.03
CA VAL A 258 -12.81 -1.96 5.05
C VAL A 258 -13.71 -1.70 6.27
N GLN A 259 -13.84 -2.70 7.19
CA GLN A 259 -14.67 -2.54 8.40
C GLN A 259 -13.93 -1.84 9.55
N LEU A 260 -12.60 -1.71 9.48
CA LEU A 260 -11.83 -1.09 10.53
C LEU A 260 -12.11 0.44 10.58
N ASP A 261 -12.43 0.93 11.77
CA ASP A 261 -12.52 2.37 12.03
C ASP A 261 -11.11 2.97 12.25
N GLY A 262 -10.96 4.26 11.95
CA GLY A 262 -9.70 5.01 12.07
C GLY A 262 -9.01 5.29 10.73
N PRO A 263 -8.75 4.31 9.84
CA PRO A 263 -8.15 4.61 8.54
C PRO A 263 -9.00 5.56 7.69
N ALA A 264 -8.35 6.59 7.16
CA ALA A 264 -8.97 7.53 6.24
C ALA A 264 -9.29 6.85 4.89
N THR A 265 -8.43 5.92 4.46
CA THR A 265 -8.62 5.18 3.21
C THR A 265 -7.99 3.79 3.28
N PHE A 266 -8.58 2.87 2.51
CA PHE A 266 -8.16 1.48 2.36
C PHE A 266 -7.60 1.26 0.95
N LEU A 267 -6.29 1.09 0.87
CA LEU A 267 -5.55 1.04 -0.39
C LEU A 267 -5.44 -0.41 -0.89
N ALA A 268 -6.11 -0.70 -2.01
CA ALA A 268 -6.14 -2.02 -2.63
C ALA A 268 -5.59 -2.01 -4.05
N GLY A 269 -4.85 -3.05 -4.43
CA GLY A 269 -4.39 -3.28 -5.80
C GLY A 269 -5.53 -3.80 -6.68
N MET A 270 -5.77 -3.13 -7.82
CA MET A 270 -6.87 -3.47 -8.74
C MET A 270 -6.41 -3.24 -10.19
N GLN A 271 -5.77 -4.25 -10.79
CA GLN A 271 -5.19 -4.11 -12.14
C GLN A 271 -6.14 -4.39 -13.30
N THR A 272 -7.39 -4.79 -13.03
CA THR A 272 -8.42 -5.02 -14.05
C THR A 272 -9.74 -4.40 -13.63
N GLU A 273 -10.61 -4.07 -14.62
CA GLU A 273 -11.97 -3.58 -14.36
C GLU A 273 -12.79 -4.56 -13.51
N HIS A 274 -12.56 -5.88 -13.67
CA HIS A 274 -13.18 -6.92 -12.87
C HIS A 274 -12.80 -6.79 -11.39
N LEU A 275 -11.51 -6.63 -11.08
CA LEU A 275 -11.03 -6.47 -9.70
C LEU A 275 -11.52 -5.15 -9.07
N VAL A 276 -11.63 -4.08 -9.85
CA VAL A 276 -12.27 -2.83 -9.37
C VAL A 276 -13.71 -3.09 -8.96
N ASN A 277 -14.48 -3.79 -9.78
CA ASN A 277 -15.88 -4.05 -9.51
C ASN A 277 -16.08 -4.95 -8.28
N ILE A 278 -15.34 -6.05 -8.17
CA ILE A 278 -15.50 -7.02 -7.07
C ILE A 278 -15.12 -6.43 -5.71
N ASN A 279 -14.04 -5.62 -5.68
CA ASN A 279 -13.61 -4.95 -4.46
C ASN A 279 -14.61 -3.86 -4.02
N LEU A 280 -15.18 -3.11 -4.96
CA LEU A 280 -16.22 -2.14 -4.67
C LEU A 280 -17.53 -2.82 -4.26
N GLU A 281 -17.88 -3.96 -4.86
CA GLU A 281 -19.06 -4.75 -4.46
C GLU A 281 -18.94 -5.22 -3.00
N ALA A 282 -17.77 -5.73 -2.59
CA ALA A 282 -17.53 -6.12 -1.20
C ALA A 282 -17.80 -4.98 -0.21
N PHE A 283 -17.45 -3.74 -0.59
CA PHE A 283 -17.68 -2.56 0.23
C PHE A 283 -19.13 -2.07 0.20
N ILE A 284 -19.75 -2.02 -0.99
CA ILE A 284 -21.06 -1.38 -1.19
C ILE A 284 -22.20 -2.34 -0.80
N CYS A 285 -22.11 -3.59 -1.22
CA CYS A 285 -23.16 -4.60 -1.06
C CYS A 285 -22.96 -5.50 0.17
N GLY A 286 -21.74 -5.53 0.72
CA GLY A 286 -21.40 -6.45 1.79
C GLY A 286 -21.31 -7.90 1.31
N LEU A 287 -21.58 -8.84 2.22
CA LEU A 287 -21.52 -10.28 1.97
C LEU A 287 -22.92 -10.88 1.93
N THR A 288 -23.13 -11.83 1.04
CA THR A 288 -24.30 -12.72 1.06
C THR A 288 -24.28 -13.63 2.30
N VAL A 289 -25.40 -14.27 2.62
CA VAL A 289 -25.48 -15.22 3.74
C VAL A 289 -24.46 -16.36 3.57
N ASN A 290 -24.29 -16.88 2.35
CA ASN A 290 -23.29 -17.93 2.09
C ASN A 290 -21.87 -17.43 2.35
N GLU A 291 -21.51 -16.24 1.85
CA GLU A 291 -20.19 -15.64 2.08
C GLU A 291 -19.92 -15.34 3.56
N GLN A 292 -20.94 -14.93 4.32
CA GLN A 292 -20.83 -14.74 5.78
C GLN A 292 -20.54 -16.06 6.50
N ASN A 293 -21.29 -17.14 6.18
CA ASN A 293 -21.06 -18.45 6.75
C ASN A 293 -19.66 -19.00 6.44
N VAL A 294 -19.21 -18.81 5.20
CA VAL A 294 -17.84 -19.19 4.78
C VAL A 294 -16.79 -18.41 5.57
N MET A 295 -16.95 -17.09 5.68
CA MET A 295 -16.01 -16.26 6.44
C MET A 295 -15.95 -16.66 7.92
N GLU A 296 -17.10 -16.96 8.53
CA GLU A 296 -17.16 -17.41 9.92
C GLU A 296 -16.47 -18.78 10.09
N HIS A 297 -16.70 -19.72 9.17
CA HIS A 297 -16.00 -21.00 9.16
C HIS A 297 -14.49 -20.82 9.07
N LEU A 298 -13.99 -19.95 8.16
CA LEU A 298 -12.56 -19.69 8.03
C LEU A 298 -11.97 -19.12 9.32
N LYS A 299 -12.63 -18.16 9.94
CA LYS A 299 -12.18 -17.55 11.20
C LYS A 299 -12.10 -18.56 12.35
N ASN A 300 -13.10 -19.42 12.47
CA ASN A 300 -13.22 -20.31 13.63
C ASN A 300 -12.47 -21.65 13.46
N ASN A 301 -12.23 -22.11 12.22
CA ASN A 301 -11.72 -23.47 11.99
C ASN A 301 -10.43 -23.53 11.16
N VAL A 302 -10.13 -22.49 10.37
CA VAL A 302 -8.95 -22.49 9.49
C VAL A 302 -7.88 -21.54 10.03
N PHE A 303 -8.20 -20.26 10.19
CA PHE A 303 -7.23 -19.26 10.60
C PHE A 303 -6.78 -19.36 12.05
N THR A 304 -7.53 -20.05 12.91
CA THR A 304 -7.11 -20.39 14.29
C THR A 304 -5.84 -21.27 14.34
N LYS A 305 -5.49 -21.93 13.24
CA LYS A 305 -4.26 -22.74 13.11
C LYS A 305 -2.99 -21.89 12.88
N ILE A 306 -3.15 -20.59 12.56
CA ILE A 306 -2.03 -19.70 12.28
C ILE A 306 -1.36 -19.28 13.58
N THR A 307 -0.10 -19.61 13.73
CA THR A 307 0.73 -19.24 14.88
C THR A 307 1.56 -17.98 14.64
N ASN A 308 1.81 -17.64 13.37
CA ASN A 308 2.48 -16.42 12.98
C ASN A 308 1.75 -15.80 11.77
N SER A 309 1.08 -14.68 12.02
CA SER A 309 0.22 -13.98 11.05
C SER A 309 0.97 -12.96 10.20
N ASN A 310 2.22 -12.66 10.52
CA ASN A 310 3.01 -11.64 9.86
C ASN A 310 4.44 -12.15 9.51
N TRP A 311 5.23 -11.29 8.91
CA TRP A 311 6.60 -11.58 8.48
C TRP A 311 7.57 -10.45 8.82
N GLU A 312 7.35 -9.76 9.94
CA GLU A 312 8.24 -8.72 10.41
C GLU A 312 9.68 -9.21 10.50
N GLY A 313 10.60 -8.36 10.04
CA GLY A 313 12.04 -8.63 10.06
C GLY A 313 12.54 -9.56 8.94
N VAL A 314 11.70 -10.37 8.30
CA VAL A 314 12.14 -11.36 7.30
C VAL A 314 12.82 -10.70 6.10
N GLU A 315 12.20 -9.67 5.51
CA GLU A 315 12.77 -8.97 4.35
C GLU A 315 13.97 -8.11 4.74
N VAL A 316 13.90 -7.43 5.88
CA VAL A 316 15.01 -6.61 6.42
C VAL A 316 16.24 -7.47 6.70
N GLN A 317 16.06 -8.64 7.31
CA GLN A 317 17.17 -9.58 7.56
C GLN A 317 17.80 -10.03 6.24
N ARG A 318 17.00 -10.48 5.26
CA ARG A 318 17.49 -10.88 3.93
C ARG A 318 18.28 -9.76 3.25
N TYR A 319 17.77 -8.53 3.31
CA TYR A 319 18.45 -7.37 2.74
C TYR A 319 19.83 -7.16 3.36
N TRP A 320 19.92 -7.10 4.69
CA TRP A 320 21.18 -6.84 5.36
C TRP A 320 22.19 -8.00 5.27
N GLU A 321 21.72 -9.24 5.19
CA GLU A 321 22.57 -10.41 4.89
C GLU A 321 23.18 -10.31 3.48
N ALA A 322 22.38 -9.93 2.48
CA ALA A 322 22.86 -9.72 1.12
C ALA A 322 23.85 -8.54 1.03
N MET A 323 23.56 -7.42 1.67
CA MET A 323 24.45 -6.25 1.73
C MET A 323 25.80 -6.57 2.39
N LYS A 324 25.80 -7.41 3.44
CA LYS A 324 27.06 -7.90 4.06
C LYS A 324 27.86 -8.81 3.13
N ALA A 325 27.18 -9.60 2.30
CA ALA A 325 27.84 -10.48 1.33
C ALA A 325 28.49 -9.69 0.18
N LEU A 326 27.88 -8.58 -0.26
CA LEU A 326 28.41 -7.69 -1.30
C LEU A 326 29.66 -6.90 -0.85
N LYS A 327 29.82 -6.66 0.45
CA LYS A 327 30.98 -5.95 1.03
C LYS A 327 32.21 -6.83 1.27
N LYS A 328 32.10 -8.15 1.05
CA LYS A 328 33.20 -9.12 1.15
C LYS A 328 33.83 -9.40 -0.21
#